data_02b3302cd1f85254a804f96a90dfd7bb
#
_entry.id   02b3302cd1f85254a804f96a90dfd7bb
#
_cell.length_a   1.000
_cell.length_b   1.000
_cell.length_c   1.000
_cell.angle_alpha   90.00
_cell.angle_beta   90.00
_cell.angle_gamma   90.00
#
_symmetry.space_group_name_H-M   'P 1'
#
loop_
_entity.id
_entity.type
_entity.pdbx_description
1 polymer ?
#
loop_
_entity_poly.entity_id
_entity_poly.type
_entity_poly.pdbx_seq_one_letter_code
_entity_poly.pdbx_strand_id
1 'polypeptide(L)'
;MALLCAREKSTDFGQIRNGLRGEPELVVYSSSQAHSSITKAALLAGFGKSQLRSCAVTDEFAVDLADLRRQLDNDVADNRKPCAIVACTGTTATTAMDDIKGLADLAQEYGCWLHVDAAMAGSAMILPEMRHLWDGVERADSIVFNPHKWLGVVFDCSIYYVRDEQHLVRVMSTNPSYLQTSADGEAPNYRDWGIPLGRRFRAMKLWWLLRCEGADKLQNRLRRDIENARWLEQQLAEQADWHLIAPVALQTLCVVHRPAAIAESELDAYTQAWCESINASGEAMLTPAVVGGTSVVRISIGALATERRHVEQLWRTMQKHTA
;
A
#
# COMPACT_ATOMS: atom_id res chain seq x y z
N MET A 1 9.08 -2.39 10.84
CA MET A 1 9.20 -1.47 12.01
C MET A 1 7.84 -1.22 12.66
N ALA A 2 6.81 -0.77 11.93
CA ALA A 2 5.49 -0.49 12.50
C ALA A 2 4.95 -1.60 13.41
N LEU A 3 4.96 -2.85 12.95
CA LEU A 3 4.47 -3.99 13.75
C LEU A 3 5.34 -4.31 14.98
N LEU A 4 6.63 -4.01 14.96
CA LEU A 4 7.46 -4.11 16.16
C LEU A 4 7.08 -3.03 17.17
N CYS A 5 6.86 -1.79 16.72
CA CYS A 5 6.40 -0.70 17.58
C CYS A 5 5.01 -0.99 18.15
N ALA A 6 4.08 -1.48 17.32
CA ALA A 6 2.74 -1.89 17.75
C ALA A 6 2.79 -2.98 18.82
N ARG A 7 3.60 -4.00 18.61
CA ARG A 7 3.79 -5.11 19.54
C ARG A 7 4.29 -4.64 20.90
N GLU A 8 5.31 -3.81 20.91
CA GLU A 8 5.87 -3.29 22.17
C GLU A 8 4.91 -2.32 22.87
N LYS A 9 4.16 -1.50 22.11
CA LYS A 9 3.09 -0.66 22.69
C LYS A 9 2.00 -1.52 23.35
N SER A 10 1.58 -2.60 22.68
CA SER A 10 0.53 -3.50 23.18
C SER A 10 0.95 -4.27 24.42
N THR A 11 2.24 -4.50 24.65
CA THR A 11 2.77 -5.30 25.77
C THR A 11 3.55 -4.49 26.81
N ASP A 12 3.50 -3.16 26.74
CA ASP A 12 4.31 -2.26 27.57
C ASP A 12 5.79 -2.69 27.60
N PHE A 13 6.36 -2.93 26.40
CA PHE A 13 7.73 -3.43 26.21
C PHE A 13 8.01 -4.78 26.89
N GLY A 14 6.97 -5.58 27.10
CA GLY A 14 7.08 -6.91 27.71
C GLY A 14 7.87 -7.87 26.85
N GLN A 15 7.72 -7.79 25.55
CA GLN A 15 8.41 -8.71 24.64
C GLN A 15 9.90 -8.41 24.49
N ILE A 16 10.33 -7.16 24.56
CA ILE A 16 11.75 -6.81 24.63
C ILE A 16 12.38 -7.38 25.90
N ARG A 17 11.65 -7.39 27.03
CA ARG A 17 12.18 -7.90 28.30
C ARG A 17 12.16 -9.42 28.40
N ASN A 18 11.07 -10.05 27.96
CA ASN A 18 10.74 -11.44 28.31
C ASN A 18 10.63 -12.37 27.07
N GLY A 19 10.77 -11.83 25.85
CA GLY A 19 10.44 -12.54 24.62
C GLY A 19 8.93 -12.72 24.44
N LEU A 20 8.54 -13.63 23.57
CA LEU A 20 7.13 -13.84 23.15
C LEU A 20 6.31 -14.69 24.15
N ARG A 21 6.82 -14.96 25.33
CA ARG A 21 6.15 -15.83 26.33
C ARG A 21 5.39 -15.02 27.36
N GLY A 22 4.19 -15.52 27.73
CA GLY A 22 3.40 -14.97 28.83
C GLY A 22 2.57 -13.73 28.49
N GLU A 23 2.59 -13.28 27.25
CA GLU A 23 1.76 -12.17 26.77
C GLU A 23 0.43 -12.70 26.19
N PRO A 24 -0.64 -11.89 26.19
CA PRO A 24 -1.85 -12.24 25.48
C PRO A 24 -1.58 -12.43 23.99
N GLU A 25 -2.37 -13.27 23.34
CA GLU A 25 -2.26 -13.44 21.89
C GLU A 25 -2.58 -12.12 21.18
N LEU A 26 -1.57 -11.54 20.53
CA LEU A 26 -1.69 -10.29 19.78
C LEU A 26 -2.21 -10.55 18.38
N VAL A 27 -3.07 -9.66 17.86
CA VAL A 27 -3.70 -9.81 16.55
C VAL A 27 -3.46 -8.57 15.68
N VAL A 28 -3.18 -8.81 14.41
CA VAL A 28 -2.99 -7.78 13.38
C VAL A 28 -4.10 -7.90 12.34
N TYR A 29 -4.70 -6.78 11.98
CA TYR A 29 -5.83 -6.70 11.05
C TYR A 29 -5.42 -5.95 9.78
N SER A 30 -5.80 -6.46 8.63
CA SER A 30 -5.60 -5.80 7.33
C SER A 30 -6.65 -6.26 6.32
N SER A 31 -6.83 -5.49 5.24
CA SER A 31 -7.68 -5.87 4.11
C SER A 31 -7.22 -7.17 3.45
N SER A 32 -8.15 -7.94 2.92
CA SER A 32 -7.84 -9.07 2.02
C SER A 32 -7.09 -8.62 0.74
N GLN A 33 -7.13 -7.34 0.40
CA GLN A 33 -6.40 -6.72 -0.71
C GLN A 33 -5.03 -6.18 -0.31
N ALA A 34 -4.64 -6.32 0.96
CA ALA A 34 -3.38 -5.82 1.48
C ALA A 34 -2.17 -6.52 0.82
N HIS A 35 -1.09 -5.78 0.65
CA HIS A 35 0.12 -6.32 0.05
C HIS A 35 0.76 -7.41 0.93
N SER A 36 1.29 -8.46 0.31
CA SER A 36 1.92 -9.61 1.00
C SER A 36 3.10 -9.25 1.93
N SER A 37 3.65 -8.03 1.80
CA SER A 37 4.67 -7.52 2.72
C SER A 37 4.16 -7.41 4.16
N ILE A 38 2.85 -7.20 4.38
CA ILE A 38 2.26 -7.14 5.71
C ILE A 38 2.36 -8.51 6.39
N THR A 39 1.96 -9.59 5.68
CA THR A 39 2.13 -10.96 6.18
C THR A 39 3.60 -11.27 6.48
N LYS A 40 4.50 -10.93 5.55
CA LYS A 40 5.94 -11.15 5.75
C LYS A 40 6.47 -10.37 6.96
N ALA A 41 6.08 -9.09 7.09
CA ALA A 41 6.48 -8.25 8.22
C ALA A 41 5.95 -8.78 9.55
N ALA A 42 4.71 -9.28 9.58
CA ALA A 42 4.13 -9.86 10.78
C ALA A 42 4.88 -11.15 11.21
N LEU A 43 5.16 -12.04 10.27
CA LEU A 43 5.96 -13.24 10.55
C LEU A 43 7.36 -12.89 11.09
N LEU A 44 8.03 -11.88 10.50
CA LEU A 44 9.33 -11.40 10.97
C LEU A 44 9.24 -10.72 12.35
N ALA A 45 8.10 -10.11 12.67
CA ALA A 45 7.85 -9.52 13.98
C ALA A 45 7.42 -10.54 15.05
N GLY A 46 7.34 -11.83 14.68
CA GLY A 46 7.02 -12.94 15.59
C GLY A 46 5.54 -13.26 15.72
N PHE A 47 4.67 -12.68 14.89
CA PHE A 47 3.27 -13.09 14.84
C PHE A 47 3.13 -14.39 14.03
N GLY A 48 2.28 -15.29 14.48
CA GLY A 48 1.86 -16.46 13.70
C GLY A 48 0.84 -16.09 12.62
N LYS A 49 0.66 -16.94 11.61
CA LYS A 49 -0.37 -16.72 10.59
C LYS A 49 -1.79 -16.66 11.17
N SER A 50 -2.07 -17.42 12.21
CA SER A 50 -3.34 -17.40 12.93
C SER A 50 -3.66 -16.06 13.62
N GLN A 51 -2.63 -15.23 13.82
CA GLN A 51 -2.76 -13.92 14.45
C GLN A 51 -2.98 -12.79 13.41
N LEU A 52 -3.07 -13.14 12.13
CA LEU A 52 -3.36 -12.19 11.06
C LEU A 52 -4.82 -12.34 10.62
N ARG A 53 -5.58 -11.27 10.73
CA ARG A 53 -6.96 -11.20 10.25
C ARG A 53 -7.00 -10.56 8.88
N SER A 54 -7.66 -11.27 7.97
CA SER A 54 -7.97 -10.77 6.63
C SER A 54 -9.40 -10.25 6.66
N CYS A 55 -9.56 -8.93 6.71
CA CYS A 55 -10.86 -8.28 6.73
C CYS A 55 -11.49 -8.31 5.33
N ALA A 56 -12.80 -8.48 5.28
CA ALA A 56 -13.58 -8.33 4.07
C ALA A 56 -13.43 -6.91 3.49
N VAL A 57 -13.77 -6.77 2.24
CA VAL A 57 -13.76 -5.50 1.54
C VAL A 57 -15.16 -5.14 1.03
N THR A 58 -15.40 -3.85 0.86
CA THR A 58 -16.59 -3.31 0.19
C THR A 58 -16.54 -3.59 -1.32
N ASP A 59 -17.61 -3.22 -2.04
CA ASP A 59 -17.64 -3.29 -3.51
C ASP A 59 -16.56 -2.39 -4.17
N GLU A 60 -16.05 -1.40 -3.44
CA GLU A 60 -14.94 -0.54 -3.87
C GLU A 60 -13.55 -1.10 -3.49
N PHE A 61 -13.50 -2.31 -2.94
CA PHE A 61 -12.28 -2.98 -2.47
C PHE A 61 -11.55 -2.30 -1.30
N ALA A 62 -12.19 -1.36 -0.61
CA ALA A 62 -11.73 -0.82 0.66
C ALA A 62 -12.11 -1.77 1.82
N VAL A 63 -11.40 -1.67 2.95
CA VAL A 63 -11.75 -2.44 4.17
C VAL A 63 -13.21 -2.17 4.56
N ASP A 64 -13.96 -3.25 4.79
CA ASP A 64 -15.29 -3.18 5.40
C ASP A 64 -15.13 -2.95 6.91
N LEU A 65 -15.47 -1.73 7.36
CA LEU A 65 -15.37 -1.35 8.77
C LEU A 65 -16.30 -2.17 9.68
N ALA A 66 -17.44 -2.65 9.16
CA ALA A 66 -18.36 -3.47 9.93
C ALA A 66 -17.77 -4.87 10.16
N ASP A 67 -17.15 -5.46 9.14
CA ASP A 67 -16.44 -6.72 9.26
C ASP A 67 -15.23 -6.61 10.20
N LEU A 68 -14.44 -5.54 10.07
CA LEU A 68 -13.30 -5.28 10.95
C LEU A 68 -13.76 -5.16 12.41
N ARG A 69 -14.81 -4.38 12.70
CA ARG A 69 -15.37 -4.24 14.06
C ARG A 69 -15.77 -5.60 14.61
N ARG A 70 -16.52 -6.38 13.84
CA ARG A 70 -16.94 -7.73 14.25
C ARG A 70 -15.75 -8.62 14.58
N GLN A 71 -14.67 -8.58 13.81
CA GLN A 71 -13.46 -9.36 14.07
C GLN A 71 -12.74 -8.88 15.34
N LEU A 72 -12.67 -7.56 15.57
CA LEU A 72 -12.11 -6.96 16.79
C LEU A 72 -12.91 -7.41 18.03
N ASP A 73 -14.24 -7.32 17.99
CA ASP A 73 -15.12 -7.75 19.09
C ASP A 73 -14.93 -9.23 19.42
N ASN A 74 -14.88 -10.09 18.40
CA ASN A 74 -14.68 -11.53 18.57
C ASN A 74 -13.31 -11.84 19.19
N ASP A 75 -12.24 -11.19 18.74
CA ASP A 75 -10.91 -11.42 19.29
C ASP A 75 -10.80 -10.95 20.74
N VAL A 76 -11.43 -9.82 21.09
CA VAL A 76 -11.51 -9.36 22.49
C VAL A 76 -12.31 -10.34 23.37
N ALA A 77 -13.45 -10.83 22.88
CA ALA A 77 -14.26 -11.82 23.58
C ALA A 77 -13.51 -13.14 23.80
N ASP A 78 -12.64 -13.52 22.86
CA ASP A 78 -11.76 -14.70 22.97
C ASP A 78 -10.48 -14.44 23.78
N ASN A 79 -10.40 -13.31 24.49
CA ASN A 79 -9.25 -12.91 25.29
C ASN A 79 -7.95 -12.72 24.48
N ARG A 80 -8.08 -12.36 23.19
CA ARG A 80 -6.97 -11.90 22.34
C ARG A 80 -6.87 -10.38 22.39
N LYS A 81 -5.71 -9.86 22.10
CA LYS A 81 -5.46 -8.42 22.17
C LYS A 81 -5.25 -7.82 20.77
N PRO A 82 -6.14 -6.93 20.30
CA PRO A 82 -5.86 -6.12 19.11
C PRO A 82 -4.53 -5.38 19.24
N CYS A 83 -3.64 -5.57 18.29
CA CYS A 83 -2.30 -5.00 18.32
C CYS A 83 -2.12 -3.91 17.26
N ALA A 84 -2.51 -4.19 16.02
CA ALA A 84 -2.37 -3.25 14.94
C ALA A 84 -3.47 -3.40 13.90
N ILE A 85 -3.96 -2.27 13.38
CA ILE A 85 -4.72 -2.16 12.15
C ILE A 85 -3.80 -1.58 11.09
N VAL A 86 -3.72 -2.25 9.93
CA VAL A 86 -2.96 -1.76 8.78
C VAL A 86 -3.94 -1.32 7.70
N ALA A 87 -4.11 0.00 7.57
CA ALA A 87 -4.86 0.63 6.50
C ALA A 87 -4.02 0.61 5.20
N CYS A 88 -4.65 0.35 4.07
CA CYS A 88 -4.01 0.41 2.76
C CYS A 88 -4.60 1.57 1.94
N THR A 89 -3.78 2.52 1.57
CA THR A 89 -4.16 3.57 0.63
C THR A 89 -3.47 3.35 -0.70
N GLY A 90 -4.25 2.94 -1.69
CA GLY A 90 -3.75 2.48 -2.99
C GLY A 90 -3.28 1.03 -2.95
N THR A 91 -4.21 0.09 -2.73
CA THR A 91 -3.93 -1.36 -2.79
C THR A 91 -3.27 -1.74 -4.10
N THR A 92 -2.47 -2.81 -4.10
CA THR A 92 -1.60 -3.15 -5.24
C THR A 92 -2.37 -3.46 -6.51
N ALA A 93 -3.49 -4.14 -6.42
CA ALA A 93 -4.28 -4.52 -7.59
C ALA A 93 -5.16 -3.36 -8.07
N THR A 94 -6.01 -2.82 -7.22
CA THR A 94 -7.11 -1.92 -7.58
C THR A 94 -6.86 -0.44 -7.29
N THR A 95 -5.81 -0.12 -6.52
CA THR A 95 -5.60 1.21 -5.93
C THR A 95 -6.75 1.67 -5.02
N ALA A 96 -7.48 0.72 -4.44
CA ALA A 96 -8.53 1.03 -3.47
C ALA A 96 -7.97 1.83 -2.27
N MET A 97 -8.80 2.69 -1.71
CA MET A 97 -8.45 3.61 -0.63
C MET A 97 -9.30 3.26 0.60
N ASP A 98 -8.65 2.80 1.66
CA ASP A 98 -9.33 2.54 2.93
C ASP A 98 -9.76 3.86 3.60
N ASP A 99 -10.89 3.84 4.31
CA ASP A 99 -11.35 4.95 5.16
C ASP A 99 -10.46 5.07 6.41
N ILE A 100 -9.40 5.87 6.30
CA ILE A 100 -8.44 6.08 7.38
C ILE A 100 -9.11 6.64 8.64
N LYS A 101 -10.11 7.52 8.48
CA LYS A 101 -10.83 8.15 9.60
C LYS A 101 -11.59 7.09 10.40
N GLY A 102 -12.39 6.26 9.71
CA GLY A 102 -13.11 5.16 10.35
C GLY A 102 -12.16 4.13 10.98
N LEU A 103 -11.04 3.83 10.32
CA LEU A 103 -10.01 2.94 10.88
C LEU A 103 -9.33 3.55 12.11
N ALA A 104 -9.11 4.87 12.14
CA ALA A 104 -8.54 5.57 13.29
C ALA A 104 -9.51 5.58 14.49
N ASP A 105 -10.83 5.68 14.24
CA ASP A 105 -11.84 5.56 15.30
C ASP A 105 -11.78 4.17 15.94
N LEU A 106 -11.73 3.10 15.14
CA LEU A 106 -11.59 1.73 15.62
C LEU A 106 -10.25 1.51 16.35
N ALA A 107 -9.14 2.00 15.77
CA ALA A 107 -7.83 1.86 16.40
C ALA A 107 -7.78 2.53 17.78
N GLN A 108 -8.42 3.69 17.92
CA GLN A 108 -8.54 4.39 19.19
C GLN A 108 -9.43 3.63 20.18
N GLU A 109 -10.60 3.14 19.74
CA GLU A 109 -11.56 2.41 20.58
C GLU A 109 -10.94 1.13 21.16
N TYR A 110 -10.21 0.37 20.35
CA TYR A 110 -9.58 -0.88 20.77
C TYR A 110 -8.14 -0.73 21.30
N GLY A 111 -7.62 0.50 21.35
CA GLY A 111 -6.28 0.80 21.87
C GLY A 111 -5.13 0.19 21.06
N CYS A 112 -5.32 -0.07 19.78
CA CYS A 112 -4.32 -0.66 18.91
C CYS A 112 -3.59 0.39 18.04
N TRP A 113 -2.47 -0.01 17.43
CA TRP A 113 -1.65 0.81 16.54
C TRP A 113 -2.33 0.94 15.18
N LEU A 114 -2.44 2.16 14.66
CA LEU A 114 -2.83 2.39 13.27
C LEU A 114 -1.59 2.64 12.41
N HIS A 115 -1.35 1.76 11.45
CA HIS A 115 -0.35 1.95 10.41
C HIS A 115 -1.00 2.16 9.06
N VAL A 116 -0.57 3.18 8.30
CA VAL A 116 -1.05 3.44 6.93
C VAL A 116 0.02 2.99 5.93
N ASP A 117 -0.30 1.97 5.15
CA ASP A 117 0.49 1.58 3.98
C ASP A 117 0.03 2.39 2.76
N ALA A 118 0.74 3.47 2.51
CA ALA A 118 0.56 4.34 1.35
C ALA A 118 1.70 4.16 0.33
N ALA A 119 2.24 2.94 0.24
CA ALA A 119 3.48 2.66 -0.49
C ALA A 119 3.51 3.22 -1.91
N MET A 120 2.41 3.14 -2.65
CA MET A 120 2.30 3.68 -4.01
C MET A 120 1.55 5.02 -4.02
N ALA A 121 0.35 5.04 -3.48
CA ALA A 121 -0.56 6.19 -3.57
C ALA A 121 -0.11 7.39 -2.72
N GLY A 122 0.72 7.20 -1.70
CA GLY A 122 1.25 8.29 -0.88
C GLY A 122 1.96 9.39 -1.68
N SER A 123 2.42 9.08 -2.90
CA SER A 123 2.94 10.09 -3.83
C SER A 123 1.88 11.13 -4.23
N ALA A 124 0.59 10.75 -4.29
CA ALA A 124 -0.49 11.66 -4.65
C ALA A 124 -0.86 12.65 -3.53
N MET A 125 -0.38 12.47 -2.30
CA MET A 125 -0.59 13.44 -1.21
C MET A 125 0.01 14.82 -1.51
N ILE A 126 0.95 14.93 -2.48
CA ILE A 126 1.45 16.23 -2.94
C ILE A 126 0.42 17.00 -3.78
N LEU A 127 -0.65 16.35 -4.25
CA LEU A 127 -1.75 16.95 -5.01
C LEU A 127 -2.79 17.50 -4.02
N PRO A 128 -2.98 18.83 -3.92
CA PRO A 128 -3.96 19.41 -2.97
C PRO A 128 -5.37 18.85 -3.13
N GLU A 129 -5.79 18.62 -4.38
CA GLU A 129 -7.11 18.10 -4.75
C GLU A 129 -7.34 16.63 -4.34
N MET A 130 -6.27 15.86 -4.08
CA MET A 130 -6.35 14.45 -3.71
C MET A 130 -6.20 14.22 -2.20
N ARG A 131 -5.91 15.25 -1.41
CA ARG A 131 -5.61 15.09 0.03
C ARG A 131 -6.78 14.53 0.83
N HIS A 132 -8.01 14.76 0.39
CA HIS A 132 -9.20 14.19 1.02
C HIS A 132 -9.19 12.66 1.11
N LEU A 133 -8.45 11.96 0.22
CA LEU A 133 -8.28 10.51 0.27
C LEU A 133 -7.47 10.03 1.48
N TRP A 134 -6.85 10.94 2.22
CA TRP A 134 -6.08 10.65 3.44
C TRP A 134 -6.65 11.37 4.67
N ASP A 135 -7.93 11.77 4.65
CA ASP A 135 -8.57 12.37 5.82
C ASP A 135 -8.47 11.43 7.01
N GLY A 136 -7.98 11.94 8.15
CA GLY A 136 -7.71 11.15 9.36
C GLY A 136 -6.29 10.60 9.48
N VAL A 137 -5.43 10.77 8.46
CA VAL A 137 -4.03 10.26 8.49
C VAL A 137 -3.21 10.85 9.62
N GLU A 138 -3.53 12.06 10.07
CA GLU A 138 -2.92 12.71 11.22
C GLU A 138 -3.14 11.95 12.53
N ARG A 139 -4.10 11.00 12.56
CA ARG A 139 -4.37 10.13 13.72
C ARG A 139 -3.61 8.81 13.66
N ALA A 140 -3.00 8.47 12.54
CA ALA A 140 -2.19 7.25 12.42
C ALA A 140 -0.94 7.30 13.31
N ASP A 141 -0.55 6.20 13.92
CA ASP A 141 0.72 6.09 14.66
C ASP A 141 1.92 6.05 13.72
N SER A 142 1.75 5.55 12.50
CA SER A 142 2.80 5.54 11.49
C SER A 142 2.24 5.44 10.06
N ILE A 143 3.03 5.94 9.11
CA ILE A 143 2.74 5.84 7.68
C ILE A 143 4.01 5.50 6.90
N VAL A 144 3.87 4.70 5.86
CA VAL A 144 4.92 4.43 4.87
C VAL A 144 4.48 4.85 3.48
N PHE A 145 5.36 5.50 2.74
CA PHE A 145 5.22 5.62 1.29
C PHE A 145 6.55 5.44 0.58
N ASN A 146 6.50 5.05 -0.69
CA ASN A 146 7.68 4.68 -1.46
C ASN A 146 7.90 5.65 -2.63
N PRO A 147 8.73 6.70 -2.47
CA PRO A 147 9.10 7.59 -3.58
C PRO A 147 9.67 6.88 -4.79
N HIS A 148 10.28 5.69 -4.61
CA HIS A 148 10.79 4.87 -5.71
C HIS A 148 9.69 4.17 -6.54
N LYS A 149 8.40 4.29 -6.14
CA LYS A 149 7.26 3.86 -6.95
C LYS A 149 6.80 5.03 -7.83
N TRP A 150 5.62 5.52 -7.62
CA TRP A 150 4.98 6.50 -8.50
C TRP A 150 5.63 7.89 -8.49
N LEU A 151 6.31 8.31 -7.40
CA LEU A 151 7.03 9.58 -7.41
C LEU A 151 8.28 9.57 -8.32
N GLY A 152 8.78 8.38 -8.72
CA GLY A 152 9.82 8.23 -9.72
C GLY A 152 11.25 8.40 -9.22
N VAL A 153 11.47 8.32 -7.91
CA VAL A 153 12.84 8.22 -7.35
C VAL A 153 13.47 6.90 -7.75
N VAL A 154 14.74 6.92 -8.13
CA VAL A 154 15.49 5.69 -8.45
C VAL A 154 15.46 4.71 -7.29
N PHE A 155 15.18 3.44 -7.59
CA PHE A 155 15.11 2.35 -6.62
C PHE A 155 16.43 2.24 -5.81
N ASP A 156 16.46 2.09 -4.48
CA ASP A 156 15.32 2.03 -3.59
C ASP A 156 15.22 3.33 -2.74
N CYS A 157 14.01 3.77 -2.45
CA CYS A 157 13.74 4.87 -1.52
C CYS A 157 12.34 4.68 -0.92
N SER A 158 12.28 4.35 0.37
CA SER A 158 11.05 4.22 1.15
C SER A 158 11.14 5.17 2.34
N ILE A 159 10.06 5.86 2.64
CA ILE A 159 9.97 6.79 3.76
C ILE A 159 8.97 6.22 4.76
N TYR A 160 9.38 6.23 6.02
CA TYR A 160 8.56 5.84 7.15
C TYR A 160 8.47 7.01 8.13
N TYR A 161 7.25 7.46 8.38
CA TYR A 161 6.97 8.43 9.42
C TYR A 161 6.34 7.71 10.61
N VAL A 162 6.69 8.15 11.79
CA VAL A 162 6.15 7.68 13.06
C VAL A 162 5.77 8.88 13.91
N ARG A 163 4.65 8.78 14.61
CA ARG A 163 4.14 9.85 15.47
C ARG A 163 5.02 10.05 16.70
N ASP A 164 5.38 8.96 17.37
CA ASP A 164 6.22 8.93 18.56
C ASP A 164 7.60 8.37 18.22
N GLU A 165 8.55 9.30 18.02
CA GLU A 165 9.94 8.96 17.72
C GLU A 165 10.64 8.30 18.91
N GLN A 166 10.29 8.70 20.13
CA GLN A 166 10.92 8.14 21.33
C GLN A 166 10.51 6.68 21.53
N HIS A 167 9.25 6.34 21.24
CA HIS A 167 8.79 4.96 21.21
C HIS A 167 9.55 4.14 20.17
N LEU A 168 9.71 4.66 18.94
CA LEU A 168 10.49 3.99 17.91
C LEU A 168 11.94 3.72 18.34
N VAL A 169 12.61 4.74 18.87
CA VAL A 169 13.99 4.63 19.36
C VAL A 169 14.07 3.60 20.49
N ARG A 170 13.15 3.65 21.44
CA ARG A 170 13.10 2.66 22.54
C ARG A 170 12.95 1.22 22.05
N VAL A 171 12.21 1.00 20.96
CA VAL A 171 12.01 -0.33 20.35
C VAL A 171 13.25 -0.79 19.57
N MET A 172 13.98 0.12 18.93
CA MET A 172 15.04 -0.21 17.96
C MET A 172 16.45 -0.09 18.50
N SER A 173 16.67 0.77 19.51
CA SER A 173 18.02 1.06 20.03
C SER A 173 18.52 -0.08 20.92
N THR A 174 19.79 -0.43 20.73
CA THR A 174 20.54 -1.32 21.63
C THR A 174 21.64 -0.56 22.37
N ASN A 175 21.98 0.65 21.92
CA ASN A 175 22.96 1.60 22.48
C ASN A 175 24.18 0.97 23.19
N PRO A 176 24.96 0.09 22.53
CA PRO A 176 26.12 -0.55 23.12
C PRO A 176 27.22 0.48 23.41
N SER A 177 28.01 0.26 24.45
CA SER A 177 29.01 1.22 24.95
C SER A 177 30.03 1.69 23.90
N TYR A 178 30.41 0.81 22.96
CA TYR A 178 31.38 1.13 21.90
C TYR A 178 30.81 2.05 20.80
N LEU A 179 29.50 2.29 20.77
CA LEU A 179 28.84 3.23 19.85
C LEU A 179 28.42 4.54 20.52
N GLN A 180 28.59 4.67 21.83
CA GLN A 180 28.28 5.90 22.55
C GLN A 180 29.30 6.96 22.23
N THR A 181 28.82 8.19 21.99
CA THR A 181 29.62 9.36 21.66
C THR A 181 29.22 10.52 22.54
N SER A 182 30.10 11.57 22.61
CA SER A 182 29.76 12.80 23.30
C SER A 182 28.57 13.56 22.73
N ALA A 183 28.19 13.26 21.49
CA ALA A 183 27.02 13.86 20.82
C ALA A 183 25.71 13.11 21.08
N ASP A 184 25.74 12.01 21.84
CA ASP A 184 24.52 11.26 22.18
C ASP A 184 23.60 12.15 23.02
N GLY A 185 22.36 12.35 22.52
CA GLY A 185 21.38 13.25 23.13
C GLY A 185 21.41 14.70 22.60
N GLU A 186 22.46 15.13 21.88
CA GLU A 186 22.53 16.45 21.24
C GLU A 186 21.92 16.44 19.83
N ALA A 187 21.94 15.30 19.14
CA ALA A 187 21.38 15.13 17.81
C ALA A 187 20.75 13.74 17.63
N PRO A 188 19.72 13.60 16.74
CA PRO A 188 19.14 12.31 16.44
C PRO A 188 20.18 11.36 15.85
N ASN A 189 20.32 10.17 16.45
CA ASN A 189 21.20 9.14 15.94
C ASN A 189 20.39 8.11 15.12
N TYR A 190 20.43 8.21 13.80
CA TYR A 190 19.62 7.40 12.90
C TYR A 190 19.97 5.89 12.90
N ARG A 191 21.06 5.47 13.54
CA ARG A 191 21.33 4.04 13.81
C ARG A 191 20.23 3.41 14.67
N ASP A 192 19.62 4.21 15.55
CA ASP A 192 18.59 3.79 16.49
C ASP A 192 17.15 3.89 15.93
N TRP A 193 17.02 4.26 14.64
CA TRP A 193 15.73 4.43 13.96
C TRP A 193 15.35 3.22 13.08
N GLY A 194 16.02 2.10 13.23
CA GLY A 194 15.72 0.91 12.44
C GLY A 194 16.68 -0.24 12.68
N ILE A 195 16.44 -1.35 11.99
CA ILE A 195 17.21 -2.59 12.17
C ILE A 195 18.69 -2.44 11.75
N PRO A 196 19.02 -1.90 10.54
CA PRO A 196 20.40 -1.79 10.11
C PRO A 196 21.14 -0.67 10.84
N LEU A 197 22.30 -0.97 11.40
CA LEU A 197 23.18 0.01 12.03
C LEU A 197 23.61 1.11 11.06
N GLY A 198 24.09 0.74 9.89
CA GLY A 198 24.46 1.64 8.80
C GLY A 198 23.50 1.57 7.63
N ARG A 199 23.18 2.70 7.01
CA ARG A 199 22.26 2.78 5.87
C ARG A 199 22.80 3.69 4.78
N ARG A 200 22.44 3.38 3.54
CA ARG A 200 22.63 4.31 2.41
C ARG A 200 21.88 5.60 2.68
N PHE A 201 22.45 6.74 2.27
CA PHE A 201 21.78 8.03 2.35
C PHE A 201 20.73 8.19 1.25
N ARG A 202 19.62 7.45 1.38
CA ARG A 202 18.54 7.39 0.37
C ARG A 202 17.78 8.71 0.23
N ALA A 203 17.75 9.53 1.28
CA ALA A 203 17.12 10.84 1.26
C ALA A 203 17.74 11.75 0.19
N MET A 204 19.03 11.58 -0.14
CA MET A 204 19.70 12.34 -1.19
C MET A 204 19.00 12.17 -2.55
N LYS A 205 18.53 10.97 -2.88
CA LYS A 205 17.81 10.70 -4.14
C LYS A 205 16.52 11.52 -4.24
N LEU A 206 15.75 11.56 -3.16
CA LEU A 206 14.51 12.35 -3.09
C LEU A 206 14.82 13.83 -3.14
N TRP A 207 15.82 14.28 -2.40
CA TRP A 207 16.26 15.68 -2.39
C TRP A 207 16.64 16.13 -3.80
N TRP A 208 17.45 15.34 -4.53
CA TRP A 208 17.82 15.63 -5.92
C TRP A 208 16.60 15.71 -6.84
N LEU A 209 15.67 14.73 -6.75
CA LEU A 209 14.45 14.77 -7.55
C LEU A 209 13.67 16.07 -7.31
N LEU A 210 13.45 16.43 -6.03
CA LEU A 210 12.72 17.65 -5.66
C LEU A 210 13.45 18.93 -6.10
N ARG A 211 14.78 18.94 -6.06
CA ARG A 211 15.57 20.10 -6.51
C ARG A 211 15.63 20.24 -8.02
N CYS A 212 15.71 19.15 -8.75
CA CYS A 212 15.79 19.17 -10.21
C CYS A 212 14.45 19.39 -10.88
N GLU A 213 13.40 18.72 -10.37
CA GLU A 213 12.08 18.73 -10.99
C GLU A 213 11.17 19.83 -10.42
N GLY A 214 11.29 20.14 -9.14
CA GLY A 214 10.36 21.00 -8.41
C GLY A 214 9.02 20.32 -8.12
N ALA A 215 8.25 20.88 -7.17
CA ALA A 215 6.96 20.32 -6.77
C ALA A 215 5.93 20.37 -7.90
N ASP A 216 5.84 21.48 -8.61
CA ASP A 216 4.84 21.71 -9.66
C ASP A 216 4.98 20.70 -10.81
N LYS A 217 6.22 20.41 -11.25
CA LYS A 217 6.45 19.45 -12.33
C LYS A 217 6.08 18.03 -11.90
N LEU A 218 6.39 17.66 -10.65
CA LEU A 218 5.99 16.38 -10.09
C LEU A 218 4.48 16.27 -9.97
N GLN A 219 3.80 17.30 -9.48
CA GLN A 219 2.33 17.36 -9.42
C GLN A 219 1.71 17.22 -10.81
N ASN A 220 2.20 17.98 -11.79
CA ASN A 220 1.68 17.95 -13.16
C ASN A 220 1.87 16.56 -13.80
N ARG A 221 2.96 15.87 -13.51
CA ARG A 221 3.17 14.50 -13.96
C ARG A 221 2.16 13.53 -13.36
N LEU A 222 1.92 13.61 -12.04
CA LEU A 222 0.93 12.75 -11.38
C LEU A 222 -0.50 13.04 -11.90
N ARG A 223 -0.86 14.31 -12.11
CA ARG A 223 -2.14 14.70 -12.74
C ARG A 223 -2.28 14.09 -14.13
N ARG A 224 -1.25 14.21 -14.96
CA ARG A 224 -1.22 13.60 -16.31
C ARG A 224 -1.47 12.10 -16.24
N ASP A 225 -0.86 11.39 -15.31
CA ASP A 225 -1.02 9.95 -15.16
C ASP A 225 -2.47 9.61 -14.78
N ILE A 226 -3.09 10.36 -13.86
CA ILE A 226 -4.50 10.22 -13.47
C ILE A 226 -5.44 10.57 -14.65
N GLU A 227 -5.18 11.66 -15.36
CA GLU A 227 -5.96 12.08 -16.53
C GLU A 227 -5.90 11.04 -17.66
N ASN A 228 -4.74 10.40 -17.83
CA ASN A 228 -4.58 9.32 -18.79
C ASN A 228 -5.37 8.06 -18.37
N ALA A 229 -5.41 7.73 -17.09
CA ALA A 229 -6.22 6.63 -16.59
C ALA A 229 -7.71 6.89 -16.78
N ARG A 230 -8.18 8.09 -16.45
CA ARG A 230 -9.57 8.50 -16.66
C ARG A 230 -9.97 8.52 -18.15
N TRP A 231 -9.07 8.93 -19.02
CA TRP A 231 -9.32 8.85 -20.45
C TRP A 231 -9.50 7.39 -20.92
N LEU A 232 -8.63 6.50 -20.48
CA LEU A 232 -8.75 5.07 -20.82
C LEU A 232 -10.03 4.46 -20.23
N GLU A 233 -10.41 4.85 -19.02
CA GLU A 233 -11.69 4.48 -18.39
C GLU A 233 -12.88 4.87 -19.27
N GLN A 234 -12.89 6.08 -19.82
CA GLN A 234 -13.93 6.56 -20.73
C GLN A 234 -13.97 5.74 -22.02
N GLN A 235 -12.80 5.43 -22.61
CA GLN A 235 -12.75 4.60 -23.81
C GLN A 235 -13.29 3.18 -23.58
N LEU A 236 -13.02 2.61 -22.42
CA LEU A 236 -13.54 1.30 -22.02
C LEU A 236 -15.06 1.34 -21.83
N ALA A 237 -15.58 2.39 -21.19
CA ALA A 237 -17.02 2.55 -20.92
C ALA A 237 -17.85 2.73 -22.20
N GLU A 238 -17.27 3.16 -23.32
CA GLU A 238 -17.93 3.27 -24.62
C GLU A 238 -18.09 1.92 -25.34
N GLN A 239 -17.52 0.82 -24.80
CA GLN A 239 -17.50 -0.49 -25.42
C GLN A 239 -18.24 -1.51 -24.55
N ALA A 240 -19.17 -2.25 -25.12
CA ALA A 240 -20.04 -3.18 -24.38
C ALA A 240 -19.30 -4.37 -23.74
N ASP A 241 -18.20 -4.80 -24.35
CA ASP A 241 -17.47 -6.02 -23.95
C ASP A 241 -16.34 -5.75 -22.96
N TRP A 242 -16.10 -4.46 -22.65
CA TRP A 242 -15.02 -4.05 -21.75
C TRP A 242 -15.57 -3.63 -20.38
N HIS A 243 -15.01 -4.18 -19.33
CA HIS A 243 -15.48 -3.93 -17.97
C HIS A 243 -14.34 -3.55 -17.05
N LEU A 244 -14.61 -2.58 -16.19
CA LEU A 244 -13.77 -2.26 -15.04
C LEU A 244 -14.29 -3.03 -13.82
N ILE A 245 -13.38 -3.72 -13.14
CA ILE A 245 -13.74 -4.54 -11.96
C ILE A 245 -13.66 -3.71 -10.68
N ALA A 246 -12.94 -2.61 -10.69
CA ALA A 246 -12.79 -1.71 -9.55
C ALA A 246 -12.86 -0.26 -10.00
N PRO A 247 -13.29 0.68 -9.12
CA PRO A 247 -13.23 2.11 -9.40
C PRO A 247 -11.81 2.58 -9.70
N VAL A 248 -11.67 3.53 -10.63
CA VAL A 248 -10.38 4.13 -10.99
C VAL A 248 -10.10 5.31 -10.05
N ALA A 249 -9.62 5.02 -8.85
CA ALA A 249 -9.32 6.05 -7.85
C ALA A 249 -8.14 6.95 -8.24
N LEU A 250 -7.10 6.37 -8.83
CA LEU A 250 -5.86 7.06 -9.23
C LEU A 250 -5.48 6.69 -10.68
N GLN A 251 -4.27 6.15 -10.88
CA GLN A 251 -3.70 5.90 -12.21
C GLN A 251 -3.71 4.42 -12.63
N THR A 252 -4.43 3.56 -11.93
CA THR A 252 -4.49 2.12 -12.20
C THR A 252 -5.91 1.67 -12.52
N LEU A 253 -6.05 0.84 -13.56
CA LEU A 253 -7.29 0.22 -13.98
C LEU A 253 -7.19 -1.30 -13.85
N CYS A 254 -8.28 -1.96 -13.49
CA CYS A 254 -8.44 -3.42 -13.53
C CYS A 254 -9.48 -3.76 -14.59
N VAL A 255 -9.02 -4.27 -15.72
CA VAL A 255 -9.81 -4.42 -16.94
C VAL A 255 -10.07 -5.90 -17.22
N VAL A 256 -11.29 -6.21 -17.62
CA VAL A 256 -11.67 -7.49 -18.21
C VAL A 256 -12.33 -7.21 -19.56
N HIS A 257 -11.96 -7.99 -20.58
CA HIS A 257 -12.67 -8.05 -21.85
C HIS A 257 -13.53 -9.32 -21.86
N ARG A 258 -14.85 -9.16 -22.09
CA ARG A 258 -15.85 -10.25 -22.05
C ARG A 258 -16.61 -10.32 -23.35
N PRO A 259 -16.02 -10.84 -24.43
CA PRO A 259 -16.72 -10.99 -25.71
C PRO A 259 -17.80 -12.08 -25.59
N ALA A 260 -18.97 -11.86 -26.22
CA ALA A 260 -20.10 -12.77 -26.15
C ALA A 260 -19.79 -14.21 -26.66
N ALA A 261 -18.72 -14.38 -27.42
CA ALA A 261 -18.29 -15.68 -27.95
C ALA A 261 -17.50 -16.53 -26.92
N ILE A 262 -17.04 -15.97 -25.81
CA ILE A 262 -16.26 -16.66 -24.79
C ILE A 262 -17.20 -17.05 -23.62
N ALA A 263 -17.21 -18.34 -23.27
CA ALA A 263 -17.98 -18.80 -22.13
C ALA A 263 -17.40 -18.31 -20.80
N GLU A 264 -18.25 -18.08 -19.78
CA GLU A 264 -17.80 -17.59 -18.45
C GLU A 264 -16.70 -18.46 -17.84
N SER A 265 -16.76 -19.79 -18.03
CA SER A 265 -15.76 -20.74 -17.55
C SER A 265 -14.39 -20.62 -18.25
N GLU A 266 -14.31 -19.93 -19.38
CA GLU A 266 -13.11 -19.75 -20.18
C GLU A 266 -12.50 -18.34 -20.03
N LEU A 267 -13.21 -17.41 -19.38
CA LEU A 267 -12.82 -16.00 -19.29
C LEU A 267 -11.47 -15.80 -18.59
N ASP A 268 -11.16 -16.57 -17.56
CA ASP A 268 -9.88 -16.45 -16.86
C ASP A 268 -8.71 -16.84 -17.76
N ALA A 269 -8.83 -17.95 -18.47
CA ALA A 269 -7.82 -18.41 -19.42
C ALA A 269 -7.68 -17.44 -20.60
N TYR A 270 -8.80 -16.94 -21.10
CA TYR A 270 -8.82 -15.92 -22.16
C TYR A 270 -8.13 -14.63 -21.70
N THR A 271 -8.45 -14.13 -20.53
CA THR A 271 -7.86 -12.90 -19.97
C THR A 271 -6.34 -13.03 -19.81
N GLN A 272 -5.88 -14.20 -19.37
CA GLN A 272 -4.44 -14.47 -19.25
C GLN A 272 -3.77 -14.51 -20.62
N ALA A 273 -4.33 -15.27 -21.57
CA ALA A 273 -3.78 -15.39 -22.92
C ALA A 273 -3.76 -14.02 -23.65
N TRP A 274 -4.81 -13.23 -23.48
CA TRP A 274 -4.88 -11.87 -24.02
C TRP A 274 -3.79 -10.98 -23.46
N CYS A 275 -3.57 -10.97 -22.13
CA CYS A 275 -2.50 -10.23 -21.48
C CYS A 275 -1.11 -10.67 -22.00
N GLU A 276 -0.88 -11.98 -22.11
CA GLU A 276 0.38 -12.55 -22.61
C GLU A 276 0.63 -12.16 -24.07
N SER A 277 -0.40 -12.16 -24.91
CA SER A 277 -0.33 -11.74 -26.32
C SER A 277 0.12 -10.27 -26.46
N ILE A 278 -0.47 -9.36 -25.66
CA ILE A 278 -0.06 -7.96 -25.64
C ILE A 278 1.40 -7.83 -25.18
N ASN A 279 1.76 -8.49 -24.10
CA ASN A 279 3.13 -8.44 -23.58
C ASN A 279 4.16 -9.02 -24.57
N ALA A 280 3.82 -10.09 -25.29
CA ALA A 280 4.66 -10.71 -26.29
C ALA A 280 4.88 -9.81 -27.53
N SER A 281 3.94 -8.91 -27.83
CA SER A 281 4.09 -7.95 -28.94
C SER A 281 5.21 -6.93 -28.70
N GLY A 282 5.59 -6.69 -27.44
CA GLY A 282 6.55 -5.66 -27.04
C GLY A 282 6.01 -4.23 -27.09
N GLU A 283 4.72 -4.04 -27.48
CA GLU A 283 4.10 -2.71 -27.54
C GLU A 283 3.70 -2.18 -26.16
N ALA A 284 3.37 -3.09 -25.22
CA ALA A 284 3.04 -2.74 -23.84
C ALA A 284 3.45 -3.86 -22.88
N MET A 285 3.57 -3.52 -21.58
CA MET A 285 3.75 -4.48 -20.49
C MET A 285 2.62 -4.33 -19.48
N LEU A 286 1.73 -5.32 -19.45
CA LEU A 286 0.57 -5.38 -18.58
C LEU A 286 0.75 -6.49 -17.53
N THR A 287 0.04 -6.40 -16.42
CA THR A 287 0.19 -7.34 -15.31
C THR A 287 -1.14 -8.07 -15.08
N PRO A 288 -1.19 -9.42 -15.20
CA PRO A 288 -2.37 -10.17 -14.77
C PRO A 288 -2.50 -10.10 -13.24
N ALA A 289 -3.73 -10.05 -12.76
CA ALA A 289 -4.06 -10.07 -11.33
C ALA A 289 -5.39 -10.80 -11.11
N VAL A 290 -5.69 -11.13 -9.86
CA VAL A 290 -6.99 -11.66 -9.45
C VAL A 290 -7.62 -10.67 -8.48
N VAL A 291 -8.83 -10.22 -8.76
CA VAL A 291 -9.58 -9.26 -7.95
C VAL A 291 -10.97 -9.80 -7.71
N GLY A 292 -11.36 -9.99 -6.44
CA GLY A 292 -12.67 -10.56 -6.11
C GLY A 292 -12.94 -11.94 -6.73
N GLY A 293 -11.90 -12.74 -6.95
CA GLY A 293 -12.01 -14.07 -7.61
C GLY A 293 -12.02 -14.03 -9.13
N THR A 294 -11.97 -12.86 -9.76
CA THR A 294 -11.97 -12.67 -11.22
C THR A 294 -10.56 -12.36 -11.72
N SER A 295 -10.11 -13.04 -12.77
CA SER A 295 -8.87 -12.72 -13.47
C SER A 295 -9.03 -11.40 -14.22
N VAL A 296 -8.11 -10.46 -13.99
CA VAL A 296 -8.12 -9.12 -14.57
C VAL A 296 -6.75 -8.77 -15.17
N VAL A 297 -6.74 -7.86 -16.12
CA VAL A 297 -5.52 -7.21 -16.58
C VAL A 297 -5.38 -5.87 -15.87
N ARG A 298 -4.32 -5.74 -15.10
CA ARG A 298 -3.98 -4.52 -14.38
C ARG A 298 -3.14 -3.60 -15.26
N ILE A 299 -3.63 -2.40 -15.48
CA ILE A 299 -2.98 -1.33 -16.24
C ILE A 299 -2.59 -0.23 -15.26
N SER A 300 -1.29 -0.03 -15.03
CA SER A 300 -0.77 1.00 -14.13
C SER A 300 -0.01 2.06 -14.93
N ILE A 301 -0.59 3.25 -15.04
CA ILE A 301 -0.07 4.37 -15.82
C ILE A 301 0.79 5.25 -14.91
N GLY A 302 2.10 5.02 -14.88
CA GLY A 302 2.98 5.74 -13.96
C GLY A 302 4.46 5.76 -14.36
N ALA A 303 4.82 5.23 -15.53
CA ALA A 303 6.18 5.37 -16.02
C ALA A 303 6.47 6.84 -16.40
N LEU A 304 7.67 7.33 -16.05
CA LEU A 304 8.03 8.75 -16.15
C LEU A 304 7.80 9.38 -17.53
N ALA A 305 8.02 8.59 -18.58
CA ALA A 305 7.90 9.04 -19.97
C ALA A 305 6.50 8.82 -20.57
N THR A 306 5.53 8.29 -19.80
CA THR A 306 4.19 8.00 -20.32
C THR A 306 3.43 9.29 -20.60
N GLU A 307 2.98 9.44 -21.85
CA GLU A 307 2.15 10.52 -22.34
C GLU A 307 0.83 9.97 -22.89
N ARG A 308 -0.14 10.82 -23.20
CA ARG A 308 -1.43 10.45 -23.77
C ARG A 308 -1.29 9.53 -24.98
N ARG A 309 -0.41 9.84 -25.93
CA ARG A 309 -0.17 9.04 -27.15
C ARG A 309 0.19 7.58 -26.85
N HIS A 310 0.89 7.31 -25.74
CA HIS A 310 1.25 5.94 -25.35
C HIS A 310 0.03 5.18 -24.82
N VAL A 311 -0.87 5.85 -24.13
CA VAL A 311 -2.11 5.24 -23.62
C VAL A 311 -3.11 5.03 -24.78
N GLU A 312 -3.16 5.95 -25.76
CA GLU A 312 -3.91 5.76 -26.99
C GLU A 312 -3.37 4.57 -27.84
N GLN A 313 -2.04 4.43 -27.89
CA GLN A 313 -1.43 3.26 -28.54
C GLN A 313 -1.76 1.98 -27.78
N LEU A 314 -1.67 1.98 -26.44
CA LEU A 314 -2.10 0.85 -25.62
C LEU A 314 -3.54 0.45 -25.92
N TRP A 315 -4.47 1.41 -25.97
CA TRP A 315 -5.87 1.14 -26.27
C TRP A 315 -6.04 0.45 -27.64
N ARG A 316 -5.38 0.95 -28.69
CA ARG A 316 -5.37 0.29 -30.02
C ARG A 316 -4.79 -1.11 -29.98
N THR A 317 -3.71 -1.31 -29.23
CA THR A 317 -3.09 -2.63 -29.03
C THR A 317 -4.03 -3.57 -28.29
N MET A 318 -4.69 -3.12 -27.24
CA MET A 318 -5.68 -3.90 -26.51
C MET A 318 -6.79 -4.42 -27.44
N GLN A 319 -7.37 -3.54 -28.27
CA GLN A 319 -8.40 -3.89 -29.23
C GLN A 319 -7.90 -4.87 -30.32
N LYS A 320 -6.69 -4.66 -30.82
CA LYS A 320 -6.08 -5.52 -31.87
C LYS A 320 -5.88 -6.96 -31.38
N HIS A 321 -5.60 -7.17 -30.11
CA HIS A 321 -5.29 -8.49 -29.53
C HIS A 321 -6.53 -9.22 -28.96
N THR A 322 -7.73 -8.70 -29.16
CA THR A 322 -8.99 -9.39 -28.82
C THR A 322 -9.51 -10.30 -29.93
N ALA A 323 -8.88 -10.30 -31.08
CA ALA A 323 -9.30 -11.07 -32.26
C ALA A 323 -8.75 -12.51 -32.24
#